data_e177b160ecb4d596ed3efdf4c55db4b0
#
_entry.id   e177b160ecb4d596ed3efdf4c55db4b0
#
_cell.length_a   1.000
_cell.length_b   1.000
_cell.length_c   1.000
_cell.angle_alpha   90.00
_cell.angle_beta   90.00
_cell.angle_gamma   90.00
#
_symmetry.space_group_name_H-M   'P 1'
#
loop_
_entity.id
_entity.type
_entity.pdbx_description
1 polymer ?
#
loop_
_entity_poly.entity_id
_entity_poly.type
_entity_poly.pdbx_seq_one_letter_code
_entity_poly.pdbx_strand_id
1 'polypeptide(L)'
;MKRMIAASLVLLLASALAPLAIGEDAKPPVKCLMVGKGPHKDPAVMDDVIANIQANAKTITLTVTENVEDLKYDNLKNYDVLLLVQIVVEGGNPPDYVKESITQFLKDGKGLVVTHFAVANVQEWRDSIDIYGAMWVSGKSTHNPYHEFRVDVKQEEHPILEGVRPFITNDELYFNLLMRPDMNVLLTGNEERAGHTVAEPLLCTHYVYNARCVYFALGHDVKSVAVPEYRKILVQSIEWAACRR
;
A
#
# COMPACT_ATOMS: atom_id res chain seq x y z
N MET A 1 -84.52 29.26 -25.55
CA MET A 1 -83.56 28.22 -26.02
C MET A 1 -82.17 28.78 -25.88
N LYS A 2 -81.48 28.44 -24.78
CA LYS A 2 -80.05 28.88 -24.55
C LYS A 2 -79.16 27.63 -24.80
N ARG A 3 -78.25 27.73 -25.77
CA ARG A 3 -77.25 26.72 -26.08
C ARG A 3 -76.07 26.91 -25.13
N MET A 4 -75.76 25.90 -24.34
CA MET A 4 -74.55 25.80 -23.54
C MET A 4 -73.43 25.23 -24.44
N ILE A 5 -72.33 25.97 -24.53
CA ILE A 5 -71.08 25.57 -25.18
C ILE A 5 -70.20 24.97 -24.09
N ALA A 6 -69.92 23.69 -24.17
CA ALA A 6 -68.97 23.04 -23.31
C ALA A 6 -67.55 23.25 -23.83
N ALA A 7 -66.68 23.91 -23.04
CA ALA A 7 -65.29 24.04 -23.33
C ALA A 7 -64.52 22.84 -22.74
N SER A 8 -63.93 22.03 -23.62
CA SER A 8 -63.04 20.94 -23.21
C SER A 8 -61.63 21.48 -22.92
N LEU A 9 -61.21 21.35 -21.66
CA LEU A 9 -59.86 21.69 -21.19
C LEU A 9 -58.94 20.52 -21.49
N VAL A 10 -58.02 20.65 -22.44
CA VAL A 10 -56.97 19.68 -22.72
C VAL A 10 -55.79 19.95 -21.80
N LEU A 11 -55.54 19.05 -20.79
CA LEU A 11 -54.41 19.10 -19.90
C LEU A 11 -53.21 18.49 -20.61
N LEU A 12 -52.24 19.30 -21.05
CA LEU A 12 -50.94 18.83 -21.53
C LEU A 12 -50.05 18.47 -20.31
N LEU A 13 -49.88 17.19 -20.07
CA LEU A 13 -48.85 16.67 -19.14
C LEU A 13 -47.48 16.80 -19.82
N ALA A 14 -46.69 17.77 -19.42
CA ALA A 14 -45.28 17.85 -19.76
C ALA A 14 -44.51 16.87 -18.85
N SER A 15 -44.16 15.73 -19.37
CA SER A 15 -43.23 14.82 -18.72
C SER A 15 -41.82 15.42 -18.79
N ALA A 16 -41.34 15.96 -17.66
CA ALA A 16 -39.94 16.35 -17.51
C ALA A 16 -39.08 15.09 -17.46
N LEU A 17 -38.39 14.80 -18.55
CA LEU A 17 -37.29 13.83 -18.55
C LEU A 17 -36.19 14.42 -17.66
N ALA A 18 -36.00 13.84 -16.46
CA ALA A 18 -34.85 14.10 -15.65
C ALA A 18 -33.58 13.70 -16.44
N PRO A 19 -32.52 14.54 -16.48
CA PRO A 19 -31.29 14.14 -17.14
C PRO A 19 -30.75 12.90 -16.41
N LEU A 20 -30.49 11.83 -17.17
CA LEU A 20 -29.70 10.68 -16.70
C LEU A 20 -28.37 11.23 -16.21
N ALA A 21 -28.11 11.07 -14.91
CA ALA A 21 -26.80 11.35 -14.36
C ALA A 21 -25.79 10.49 -15.15
N ILE A 22 -24.95 11.17 -15.94
CA ILE A 22 -23.79 10.53 -16.57
C ILE A 22 -22.94 10.08 -15.40
N GLY A 23 -22.87 8.76 -15.16
CA GLY A 23 -22.03 8.20 -14.14
C GLY A 23 -20.60 8.70 -14.36
N GLU A 24 -19.97 9.19 -13.30
CA GLU A 24 -18.54 9.51 -13.32
C GLU A 24 -17.81 8.31 -13.94
N ASP A 25 -17.11 8.53 -15.05
CA ASP A 25 -16.35 7.46 -15.72
C ASP A 25 -15.41 6.83 -14.67
N ALA A 26 -15.66 5.57 -14.36
CA ALA A 26 -14.87 4.86 -13.36
C ALA A 26 -13.39 4.90 -13.79
N LYS A 27 -12.52 5.46 -12.94
CA LYS A 27 -11.08 5.51 -13.22
C LYS A 27 -10.58 4.09 -13.51
N PRO A 28 -9.67 3.92 -14.48
CA PRO A 28 -9.12 2.59 -14.78
C PRO A 28 -8.41 2.00 -13.54
N PRO A 29 -8.37 0.67 -13.39
CA PRO A 29 -7.66 0.03 -12.28
C PRO A 29 -6.20 0.46 -12.20
N VAL A 30 -5.67 0.55 -10.97
CA VAL A 30 -4.26 0.80 -10.70
C VAL A 30 -3.43 -0.37 -11.20
N LYS A 31 -2.44 -0.13 -12.03
CA LYS A 31 -1.48 -1.16 -12.46
C LYS A 31 -0.39 -1.30 -11.41
N CYS A 32 -0.42 -2.39 -10.65
CA CYS A 32 0.56 -2.68 -9.59
C CYS A 32 1.53 -3.78 -10.05
N LEU A 33 2.82 -3.51 -9.99
CA LEU A 33 3.88 -4.52 -10.09
C LEU A 33 4.32 -4.93 -8.70
N MET A 34 4.09 -6.18 -8.33
CA MET A 34 4.53 -6.77 -7.07
C MET A 34 5.80 -7.58 -7.28
N VAL A 35 6.81 -7.33 -6.48
CA VAL A 35 8.12 -7.95 -6.62
C VAL A 35 8.49 -8.71 -5.36
N GLY A 36 8.84 -9.99 -5.51
CA GLY A 36 9.42 -10.81 -4.45
C GLY A 36 8.86 -12.22 -4.35
N LYS A 37 9.50 -13.00 -3.49
CA LYS A 37 9.14 -14.40 -3.16
C LYS A 37 8.41 -14.56 -1.83
N GLY A 38 8.16 -13.44 -1.15
CA GLY A 38 7.69 -13.43 0.23
C GLY A 38 8.82 -13.54 1.28
N PRO A 39 8.51 -13.12 2.52
CA PRO A 39 9.42 -13.27 3.63
C PRO A 39 9.84 -14.73 3.78
N HIS A 40 11.10 -14.94 4.09
CA HIS A 40 11.68 -16.28 4.25
C HIS A 40 11.43 -17.29 3.11
N LYS A 41 11.03 -16.79 1.91
CA LYS A 41 10.69 -17.62 0.74
C LYS A 41 9.48 -18.55 0.97
N ASP A 42 8.56 -18.17 1.86
CA ASP A 42 7.31 -18.89 2.06
C ASP A 42 6.30 -18.53 0.96
N PRO A 43 6.00 -19.43 0.01
CA PRO A 43 5.07 -19.17 -1.06
C PRO A 43 3.64 -18.94 -0.56
N ALA A 44 3.25 -19.53 0.57
CA ALA A 44 1.89 -19.38 1.10
C ALA A 44 1.57 -17.92 1.51
N VAL A 45 2.58 -17.17 1.97
CA VAL A 45 2.43 -15.75 2.27
C VAL A 45 2.16 -14.96 0.99
N MET A 46 2.91 -15.26 -0.07
CA MET A 46 2.71 -14.61 -1.36
C MET A 46 1.35 -14.94 -1.95
N ASP A 47 0.94 -16.19 -1.90
CA ASP A 47 -0.36 -16.65 -2.40
C ASP A 47 -1.51 -15.91 -1.70
N ASP A 48 -1.44 -15.74 -0.37
CA ASP A 48 -2.46 -15.02 0.40
C ASP A 48 -2.49 -13.52 0.05
N VAL A 49 -1.32 -12.87 -0.04
CA VAL A 49 -1.21 -11.46 -0.45
C VAL A 49 -1.73 -11.25 -1.87
N ILE A 50 -1.37 -12.11 -2.81
CA ILE A 50 -1.85 -12.07 -4.20
C ILE A 50 -3.37 -12.23 -4.23
N ALA A 51 -3.91 -13.23 -3.55
CA ALA A 51 -5.36 -13.48 -3.48
C ALA A 51 -6.12 -12.28 -2.90
N ASN A 52 -5.57 -11.65 -1.83
CA ASN A 52 -6.15 -10.45 -1.26
C ASN A 52 -6.22 -9.29 -2.26
N ILE A 53 -5.14 -9.00 -2.97
CA ILE A 53 -5.11 -7.91 -3.96
C ILE A 53 -6.04 -8.23 -5.13
N GLN A 54 -6.04 -9.48 -5.62
CA GLN A 54 -6.90 -9.93 -6.72
C GLN A 54 -8.40 -9.88 -6.35
N ALA A 55 -8.77 -10.07 -5.09
CA ALA A 55 -10.13 -9.88 -4.62
C ALA A 55 -10.63 -8.44 -4.83
N ASN A 56 -9.71 -7.48 -5.00
CA ASN A 56 -9.97 -6.07 -5.31
C ASN A 56 -9.69 -5.72 -6.79
N ALA A 57 -9.84 -6.69 -7.72
CA ALA A 57 -9.51 -6.53 -9.15
C ALA A 57 -10.27 -5.40 -9.87
N LYS A 58 -11.33 -4.88 -9.29
CA LYS A 58 -12.05 -3.71 -9.83
C LYS A 58 -11.23 -2.42 -9.72
N THR A 59 -10.34 -2.32 -8.73
CA THR A 59 -9.53 -1.13 -8.46
C THR A 59 -8.04 -1.33 -8.73
N ILE A 60 -7.55 -2.59 -8.73
CA ILE A 60 -6.13 -2.92 -8.91
C ILE A 60 -5.98 -4.05 -9.93
N THR A 61 -5.10 -3.85 -10.90
CA THR A 61 -4.58 -4.90 -11.80
C THR A 61 -3.19 -5.27 -11.32
N LEU A 62 -3.01 -6.51 -10.84
CA LEU A 62 -1.77 -6.99 -10.27
C LEU A 62 -0.95 -7.80 -11.28
N THR A 63 0.32 -7.45 -11.42
CA THR A 63 1.36 -8.27 -12.05
C THR A 63 2.37 -8.68 -10.98
N VAL A 64 2.76 -9.93 -10.94
CA VAL A 64 3.72 -10.47 -9.97
C VAL A 64 4.97 -10.94 -10.69
N THR A 65 6.14 -10.62 -10.14
CA THR A 65 7.43 -11.09 -10.66
C THR A 65 8.42 -11.39 -9.55
N GLU A 66 9.29 -12.36 -9.80
CA GLU A 66 10.48 -12.62 -9.01
C GLU A 66 11.75 -12.21 -9.76
N ASN A 67 11.60 -11.85 -11.02
CA ASN A 67 12.71 -11.51 -11.90
C ASN A 67 13.07 -10.02 -11.75
N VAL A 68 14.28 -9.74 -11.27
CA VAL A 68 14.81 -8.39 -11.10
C VAL A 68 14.92 -7.61 -12.42
N GLU A 69 15.05 -8.31 -13.56
CA GLU A 69 15.08 -7.69 -14.88
C GLU A 69 13.78 -6.96 -15.24
N ASP A 70 12.65 -7.39 -14.64
CA ASP A 70 11.36 -6.72 -14.84
C ASP A 70 11.28 -5.35 -14.16
N LEU A 71 12.27 -5.01 -13.31
CA LEU A 71 12.45 -3.69 -12.72
C LEU A 71 13.21 -2.71 -13.64
N LYS A 72 13.64 -3.12 -14.84
CA LYS A 72 14.16 -2.18 -15.82
C LYS A 72 13.12 -1.10 -16.13
N TYR A 73 13.55 0.14 -16.24
CA TYR A 73 12.66 1.28 -16.38
C TYR A 73 11.69 1.15 -17.57
N ASP A 74 12.13 0.58 -18.69
CA ASP A 74 11.26 0.38 -19.87
C ASP A 74 10.04 -0.50 -19.60
N ASN A 75 10.14 -1.44 -18.67
CA ASN A 75 8.98 -2.21 -18.18
C ASN A 75 8.28 -1.49 -17.01
N LEU A 76 9.05 -1.04 -16.02
CA LEU A 76 8.53 -0.46 -14.78
C LEU A 76 7.64 0.77 -15.03
N LYS A 77 7.98 1.62 -15.99
CA LYS A 77 7.21 2.84 -16.36
C LYS A 77 5.74 2.57 -16.74
N ASN A 78 5.40 1.32 -17.11
CA ASN A 78 4.03 0.93 -17.50
C ASN A 78 3.09 0.70 -16.30
N TYR A 79 3.62 0.72 -15.10
CA TYR A 79 2.86 0.53 -13.86
C TYR A 79 2.62 1.88 -13.17
N ASP A 80 1.66 1.89 -12.25
CA ASP A 80 1.31 3.04 -11.42
C ASP A 80 1.91 2.94 -10.02
N VAL A 81 2.07 1.70 -9.52
CA VAL A 81 2.63 1.40 -8.20
C VAL A 81 3.59 0.22 -8.29
N LEU A 82 4.73 0.36 -7.60
CA LEU A 82 5.64 -0.72 -7.29
C LEU A 82 5.40 -1.19 -5.85
N LEU A 83 5.04 -2.45 -5.67
CA LEU A 83 4.93 -3.10 -4.37
C LEU A 83 6.14 -4.00 -4.16
N LEU A 84 7.00 -3.63 -3.22
CA LEU A 84 8.19 -4.40 -2.85
C LEU A 84 7.91 -5.24 -1.61
N VAL A 85 7.83 -6.55 -1.79
CA VAL A 85 7.81 -7.52 -0.68
C VAL A 85 9.24 -7.97 -0.40
N GLN A 86 10.01 -8.20 -1.44
CA GLN A 86 11.44 -8.51 -1.36
C GLN A 86 12.08 -8.40 -2.74
N ILE A 87 13.18 -7.68 -2.86
CA ILE A 87 14.02 -7.78 -4.06
C ILE A 87 15.02 -8.92 -3.83
N VAL A 88 14.85 -10.01 -4.58
CA VAL A 88 15.73 -11.18 -4.48
C VAL A 88 16.85 -11.05 -5.49
N VAL A 89 18.02 -10.69 -5.02
CA VAL A 89 19.26 -10.66 -5.81
C VAL A 89 20.38 -11.38 -5.08
N GLU A 90 21.32 -11.95 -5.83
CA GLU A 90 22.53 -12.51 -5.26
C GLU A 90 23.35 -11.38 -4.58
N GLY A 91 23.81 -11.63 -3.35
CA GLY A 91 24.51 -10.62 -2.55
C GLY A 91 23.61 -9.59 -1.84
N GLY A 92 22.28 -9.65 -2.02
CA GLY A 92 21.32 -8.85 -1.24
C GLY A 92 21.22 -7.37 -1.61
N ASN A 93 22.01 -6.88 -2.59
CA ASN A 93 22.01 -5.49 -3.02
C ASN A 93 21.51 -5.36 -4.46
N PRO A 94 20.47 -4.56 -4.75
CA PRO A 94 19.95 -4.40 -6.10
C PRO A 94 21.03 -3.85 -7.05
N PRO A 95 21.11 -4.33 -8.31
CA PRO A 95 21.98 -3.75 -9.32
C PRO A 95 21.70 -2.25 -9.54
N ASP A 96 22.70 -1.51 -10.00
CA ASP A 96 22.58 -0.06 -10.18
C ASP A 96 21.45 0.33 -11.12
N TYR A 97 21.25 -0.40 -12.22
CA TYR A 97 20.14 -0.15 -13.14
C TYR A 97 18.75 -0.28 -12.48
N VAL A 98 18.62 -1.13 -11.45
CA VAL A 98 17.37 -1.25 -10.67
C VAL A 98 17.16 -0.02 -9.78
N LYS A 99 18.24 0.43 -9.11
CA LYS A 99 18.20 1.64 -8.27
C LYS A 99 17.86 2.87 -9.10
N GLU A 100 18.47 3.00 -10.28
CA GLU A 100 18.20 4.07 -11.24
C GLU A 100 16.76 4.02 -11.77
N SER A 101 16.26 2.81 -12.11
CA SER A 101 14.90 2.60 -12.59
C SER A 101 13.86 2.98 -11.55
N ILE A 102 14.02 2.53 -10.30
CA ILE A 102 13.13 2.90 -9.19
C ILE A 102 13.18 4.42 -8.96
N THR A 103 14.37 5.01 -8.96
CA THR A 103 14.52 6.46 -8.79
C THR A 103 13.79 7.23 -9.89
N GLN A 104 13.91 6.82 -11.16
CA GLN A 104 13.21 7.47 -12.27
C GLN A 104 11.69 7.27 -12.17
N PHE A 105 11.23 6.08 -11.82
CA PHE A 105 9.83 5.76 -11.59
C PHE A 105 9.18 6.70 -10.56
N LEU A 106 9.89 6.98 -9.46
CA LEU A 106 9.43 7.91 -8.43
C LEU A 106 9.47 9.38 -8.90
N LYS A 107 10.44 9.76 -9.69
CA LYS A 107 10.49 11.10 -10.32
C LYS A 107 9.31 11.33 -11.26
N ASP A 108 8.82 10.28 -11.90
CA ASP A 108 7.61 10.32 -12.74
C ASP A 108 6.30 10.39 -11.93
N GLY A 109 6.38 10.45 -10.61
CA GLY A 109 5.23 10.55 -9.71
C GLY A 109 4.49 9.23 -9.48
N LYS A 110 5.13 8.09 -9.81
CA LYS A 110 4.59 6.75 -9.57
C LYS A 110 4.76 6.33 -8.11
N GLY A 111 3.83 5.51 -7.60
CA GLY A 111 3.78 5.15 -6.19
C GLY A 111 4.69 4.00 -5.77
N LEU A 112 5.09 3.99 -4.49
CA LEU A 112 5.86 2.91 -3.90
C LEU A 112 5.20 2.40 -2.62
N VAL A 113 5.10 1.08 -2.49
CA VAL A 113 4.73 0.42 -1.24
C VAL A 113 5.82 -0.60 -0.90
N VAL A 114 6.39 -0.48 0.30
CA VAL A 114 7.46 -1.36 0.79
C VAL A 114 6.96 -2.09 2.02
N THR A 115 7.04 -3.42 2.03
CA THR A 115 6.52 -4.22 3.14
C THR A 115 7.61 -5.00 3.86
N HIS A 116 7.44 -5.13 5.16
CA HIS A 116 8.17 -6.02 6.07
C HIS A 116 9.67 -6.17 5.72
N PHE A 117 10.07 -7.33 5.25
CA PHE A 117 11.45 -7.72 5.01
C PHE A 117 12.16 -6.94 3.89
N ALA A 118 11.43 -6.22 3.03
CA ALA A 118 12.03 -5.48 1.93
C ALA A 118 13.07 -4.44 2.40
N VAL A 119 12.93 -3.89 3.61
CA VAL A 119 13.87 -2.93 4.20
C VAL A 119 15.20 -3.57 4.65
N ALA A 120 15.25 -4.90 4.79
CA ALA A 120 16.44 -5.63 5.20
C ALA A 120 17.37 -5.96 4.02
N ASN A 121 16.86 -5.99 2.80
CA ASN A 121 17.59 -6.42 1.60
C ASN A 121 18.35 -5.30 0.86
N VAL A 122 18.44 -4.12 1.44
CA VAL A 122 18.99 -2.92 0.78
C VAL A 122 20.04 -2.21 1.62
N GLN A 123 20.66 -2.91 2.56
CA GLN A 123 21.60 -2.32 3.54
C GLN A 123 22.82 -1.65 2.90
N GLU A 124 23.25 -2.11 1.73
CA GLU A 124 24.37 -1.49 1.00
C GLU A 124 23.92 -0.35 0.08
N TRP A 125 22.63 -0.22 -0.18
CA TRP A 125 22.05 0.90 -0.93
C TRP A 125 21.67 2.02 0.03
N ARG A 126 22.62 2.89 0.34
CA ARG A 126 22.45 3.95 1.35
C ARG A 126 21.28 4.89 1.04
N ASP A 127 21.05 5.22 -0.22
CA ASP A 127 19.97 6.11 -0.64
C ASP A 127 18.58 5.44 -0.50
N SER A 128 18.55 4.13 -0.20
CA SER A 128 17.28 3.42 0.04
C SER A 128 16.49 4.00 1.21
N ILE A 129 17.17 4.60 2.19
CA ILE A 129 16.50 5.25 3.31
C ILE A 129 15.59 6.39 2.84
N ASP A 130 16.03 7.16 1.85
CA ASP A 130 15.25 8.25 1.29
C ASP A 130 14.05 7.76 0.48
N ILE A 131 14.19 6.58 -0.13
CA ILE A 131 13.19 5.96 -1.01
C ILE A 131 12.19 5.12 -0.21
N TYR A 132 12.67 4.24 0.66
CA TYR A 132 11.83 3.30 1.42
C TYR A 132 11.27 3.92 2.72
N GLY A 133 11.92 4.97 3.23
CA GLY A 133 11.56 5.62 4.49
C GLY A 133 12.07 4.91 5.73
N ALA A 134 12.41 3.62 5.64
CA ALA A 134 12.96 2.79 6.69
C ALA A 134 14.05 1.87 6.14
N MET A 135 15.04 1.55 6.98
CA MET A 135 16.13 0.64 6.63
C MET A 135 16.56 -0.18 7.84
N TRP A 136 16.75 -1.46 7.65
CA TRP A 136 17.38 -2.33 8.64
C TRP A 136 18.89 -2.07 8.69
N VAL A 137 19.43 -1.85 9.89
CA VAL A 137 20.87 -1.62 10.13
C VAL A 137 21.45 -2.81 10.86
N SER A 138 22.33 -3.55 10.19
CA SER A 138 23.01 -4.72 10.79
C SER A 138 23.72 -4.36 12.11
N GLY A 139 23.52 -5.17 13.14
CA GLY A 139 24.08 -4.95 14.47
C GLY A 139 23.40 -3.86 15.31
N LYS A 140 22.35 -3.20 14.78
CA LYS A 140 21.55 -2.21 15.53
C LYS A 140 20.08 -2.56 15.52
N SER A 141 19.51 -2.78 14.33
CA SER A 141 18.11 -3.18 14.20
C SER A 141 17.90 -4.60 14.71
N THR A 142 16.75 -4.85 15.30
CA THR A 142 16.35 -6.13 15.86
C THR A 142 14.83 -6.28 15.77
N HIS A 143 14.34 -7.44 16.12
CA HIS A 143 12.92 -7.71 16.33
C HIS A 143 12.76 -8.61 17.55
N ASN A 144 11.57 -8.63 18.12
CA ASN A 144 11.21 -9.66 19.09
C ASN A 144 10.98 -10.99 18.40
N PRO A 145 11.00 -12.11 19.15
CA PRO A 145 10.42 -13.35 18.67
C PRO A 145 9.00 -13.09 18.13
N TYR A 146 8.62 -13.79 17.08
CA TYR A 146 7.27 -13.74 16.54
C TYR A 146 6.20 -13.94 17.64
N HIS A 147 5.30 -12.98 17.81
CA HIS A 147 4.33 -12.96 18.91
C HIS A 147 3.12 -12.09 18.59
N GLU A 148 2.13 -12.17 19.46
CA GLU A 148 0.94 -11.31 19.42
C GLU A 148 1.23 -9.96 20.07
N PHE A 149 0.85 -8.86 19.39
CA PHE A 149 0.91 -7.53 19.95
C PHE A 149 -0.22 -6.64 19.43
N ARG A 150 -0.44 -5.54 20.15
CA ARG A 150 -1.46 -4.55 19.80
C ARG A 150 -0.94 -3.54 18.79
N VAL A 151 -1.76 -3.24 17.80
CA VAL A 151 -1.57 -2.17 16.82
C VAL A 151 -2.51 -1.02 17.14
N ASP A 152 -1.96 0.17 17.32
CA ASP A 152 -2.70 1.40 17.56
C ASP A 152 -2.70 2.32 16.34
N VAL A 153 -3.85 2.96 16.12
CA VAL A 153 -4.07 3.96 15.06
C VAL A 153 -3.65 5.32 15.58
N LYS A 154 -2.80 6.05 14.82
CA LYS A 154 -2.31 7.39 15.17
C LYS A 154 -3.02 8.51 14.41
N GLN A 155 -3.48 8.25 13.19
CA GLN A 155 -4.10 9.25 12.32
C GLN A 155 -5.33 8.66 11.62
N GLU A 156 -6.45 8.56 12.34
CA GLU A 156 -7.69 7.92 11.87
C GLU A 156 -8.24 8.51 10.55
N GLU A 157 -7.98 9.79 10.29
CA GLU A 157 -8.50 10.48 9.10
C GLU A 157 -7.66 10.22 7.84
N HIS A 158 -6.51 9.54 7.95
CA HIS A 158 -5.69 9.27 6.77
C HIS A 158 -6.37 8.26 5.84
N PRO A 159 -6.43 8.50 4.51
CA PRO A 159 -7.16 7.63 3.58
C PRO A 159 -6.78 6.15 3.62
N ILE A 160 -5.51 5.82 3.93
CA ILE A 160 -5.06 4.43 4.10
C ILE A 160 -5.75 3.75 5.29
N LEU A 161 -6.24 4.51 6.27
CA LEU A 161 -6.83 3.98 7.49
C LEU A 161 -8.37 4.04 7.52
N GLU A 162 -8.99 4.35 6.37
CA GLU A 162 -10.45 4.36 6.29
C GLU A 162 -11.07 3.03 6.74
N GLY A 163 -11.87 3.08 7.81
CA GLY A 163 -12.51 1.91 8.41
C GLY A 163 -11.54 0.92 9.07
N VAL A 164 -10.31 1.34 9.38
CA VAL A 164 -9.36 0.59 10.22
C VAL A 164 -9.54 1.05 11.67
N ARG A 165 -9.53 0.09 12.60
CA ARG A 165 -9.56 0.33 14.05
C ARG A 165 -8.32 -0.30 14.69
N PRO A 166 -7.95 0.05 15.92
CA PRO A 166 -6.91 -0.68 16.64
C PRO A 166 -7.19 -2.18 16.66
N PHE A 167 -6.17 -2.99 16.42
CA PHE A 167 -6.31 -4.45 16.28
C PHE A 167 -5.15 -5.21 16.93
N ILE A 168 -5.27 -6.51 16.97
CA ILE A 168 -4.22 -7.43 17.41
C ILE A 168 -3.68 -8.16 16.19
N THR A 169 -2.37 -8.32 16.13
CA THR A 169 -1.69 -9.09 15.08
C THR A 169 -0.66 -10.03 15.69
N ASN A 170 -0.31 -11.10 14.97
CA ASN A 170 0.89 -11.88 15.22
C ASN A 170 1.91 -11.53 14.15
N ASP A 171 3.07 -11.00 14.56
CA ASP A 171 4.11 -10.59 13.63
C ASP A 171 5.46 -10.44 14.36
N GLU A 172 6.51 -10.06 13.65
CA GLU A 172 7.75 -9.57 14.20
C GLU A 172 7.69 -8.06 14.36
N LEU A 173 7.70 -7.56 15.61
CA LEU A 173 7.81 -6.14 15.86
C LEU A 173 9.28 -5.71 15.70
N TYR A 174 9.56 -4.88 14.70
CA TYR A 174 10.90 -4.36 14.42
C TYR A 174 11.26 -3.19 15.30
N PHE A 175 12.49 -3.20 15.83
CA PHE A 175 13.05 -2.15 16.68
C PHE A 175 14.32 -1.55 16.08
N ASN A 176 14.56 -0.28 16.39
CA ASN A 176 15.78 0.43 16.00
C ASN A 176 16.04 0.43 14.50
N LEU A 177 15.01 0.45 13.69
CA LEU A 177 15.17 0.74 12.26
C LEU A 177 15.73 2.15 12.11
N LEU A 178 16.60 2.35 11.12
CA LEU A 178 16.89 3.70 10.66
C LEU A 178 15.67 4.22 9.91
N MET A 179 15.09 5.31 10.40
CA MET A 179 13.89 5.92 9.80
C MET A 179 14.24 7.32 9.28
N ARG A 180 13.59 7.74 8.20
CA ARG A 180 13.60 9.16 7.81
C ARG A 180 12.95 10.01 8.90
N PRO A 181 13.47 11.23 9.15
CA PRO A 181 12.92 12.08 10.21
C PRO A 181 11.55 12.67 9.88
N ASP A 182 11.15 12.71 8.60
CA ASP A 182 9.91 13.29 8.09
C ASP A 182 8.81 12.25 7.79
N MET A 183 8.94 11.04 8.32
CA MET A 183 7.89 10.01 8.18
C MET A 183 6.61 10.41 8.91
N ASN A 184 5.50 10.34 8.19
CA ASN A 184 4.17 10.46 8.77
C ASN A 184 3.73 9.10 9.31
N VAL A 185 3.77 8.91 10.64
CA VAL A 185 3.43 7.64 11.29
C VAL A 185 1.91 7.49 11.42
N LEU A 186 1.36 6.45 10.82
CA LEU A 186 -0.06 6.15 10.80
C LEU A 186 -0.46 5.06 11.81
N LEU A 187 0.38 4.02 11.97
CA LEU A 187 0.19 2.93 12.92
C LEU A 187 1.45 2.71 13.75
N THR A 188 1.27 2.28 15.00
CA THR A 188 2.36 1.80 15.86
C THR A 188 2.03 0.44 16.45
N GLY A 189 3.05 -0.43 16.56
CA GLY A 189 3.00 -1.63 17.37
C GLY A 189 3.46 -1.31 18.79
N ASN A 190 2.71 -1.74 19.80
CA ASN A 190 3.01 -1.45 21.17
C ASN A 190 3.40 -2.71 21.92
N GLU A 191 4.44 -2.59 22.72
CA GLU A 191 4.96 -3.66 23.56
C GLU A 191 5.48 -3.13 24.88
N GLU A 192 5.32 -3.93 25.94
CA GLU A 192 5.90 -3.64 27.25
C GLU A 192 7.37 -4.12 27.31
N ARG A 193 8.30 -3.19 27.50
CA ARG A 193 9.73 -3.48 27.66
C ARG A 193 10.28 -2.80 28.91
N ALA A 194 10.86 -3.58 29.82
CA ALA A 194 11.46 -3.09 31.06
C ALA A 194 10.53 -2.16 31.86
N GLY A 195 9.21 -2.42 31.86
CA GLY A 195 8.22 -1.62 32.58
C GLY A 195 7.78 -0.34 31.88
N HIS A 196 8.11 -0.20 30.59
CA HIS A 196 7.68 0.93 29.76
C HIS A 196 7.04 0.42 28.47
N THR A 197 5.95 1.07 28.05
CA THR A 197 5.37 0.81 26.72
C THR A 197 6.25 1.44 25.66
N VAL A 198 6.74 0.62 24.73
CA VAL A 198 7.47 1.06 23.54
C VAL A 198 6.51 1.03 22.36
N ALA A 199 6.50 2.09 21.57
CA ALA A 199 5.64 2.22 20.39
C ALA A 199 6.50 2.35 19.13
N GLU A 200 6.60 1.26 18.37
CA GLU A 200 7.39 1.23 17.13
C GLU A 200 6.52 1.52 15.90
N PRO A 201 7.01 2.32 14.94
CA PRO A 201 6.28 2.62 13.71
C PRO A 201 6.03 1.36 12.87
N LEU A 202 4.78 1.12 12.48
CA LEU A 202 4.37 -0.01 11.64
C LEU A 202 3.90 0.38 10.26
N LEU A 203 3.17 1.48 10.15
CA LEU A 203 2.72 2.02 8.88
C LEU A 203 3.09 3.48 8.83
N CYS A 204 3.85 3.85 7.82
CA CYS A 204 4.30 5.22 7.64
C CYS A 204 4.17 5.64 6.18
N THR A 205 3.95 6.94 5.96
CA THR A 205 3.96 7.54 4.62
C THR A 205 4.96 8.68 4.55
N HIS A 206 5.48 8.90 3.36
CA HIS A 206 6.34 10.04 3.04
C HIS A 206 6.28 10.36 1.54
N TYR A 207 6.94 11.43 1.15
CA TYR A 207 7.04 11.83 -0.24
C TYR A 207 8.50 11.82 -0.69
N VAL A 208 8.74 11.28 -1.89
CA VAL A 208 10.05 11.31 -2.55
C VAL A 208 9.85 11.82 -3.97
N TYR A 209 10.53 12.91 -4.34
CA TYR A 209 10.26 13.61 -5.60
C TYR A 209 8.74 13.95 -5.71
N ASN A 210 8.07 13.42 -6.72
CA ASN A 210 6.63 13.59 -6.93
C ASN A 210 5.82 12.37 -6.48
N ALA A 211 6.45 11.38 -5.87
CA ALA A 211 5.87 10.09 -5.53
C ALA A 211 5.34 10.02 -4.10
N ARG A 212 4.25 9.29 -3.91
CA ARG A 212 3.74 8.84 -2.61
C ARG A 212 4.37 7.49 -2.25
N CYS A 213 5.03 7.43 -1.11
CA CYS A 213 5.69 6.23 -0.63
C CYS A 213 5.08 5.76 0.69
N VAL A 214 4.93 4.45 0.82
CA VAL A 214 4.40 3.78 2.02
C VAL A 214 5.41 2.75 2.49
N TYR A 215 5.74 2.78 3.77
CA TYR A 215 6.40 1.68 4.48
C TYR A 215 5.39 0.99 5.40
N PHE A 216 5.24 -0.34 5.26
CA PHE A 216 4.34 -1.16 6.06
C PHE A 216 5.10 -2.34 6.67
N ALA A 217 5.40 -2.29 7.96
CA ALA A 217 6.30 -3.21 8.65
C ALA A 217 5.74 -4.63 8.83
N LEU A 218 4.42 -4.82 8.78
CA LEU A 218 3.79 -6.13 8.98
C LEU A 218 3.91 -7.01 7.73
N GLY A 219 3.76 -8.34 7.92
CA GLY A 219 3.69 -9.30 6.82
C GLY A 219 4.66 -10.46 6.89
N HIS A 220 5.07 -10.88 8.11
CA HIS A 220 6.07 -11.94 8.32
C HIS A 220 5.62 -13.31 7.80
N ASP A 221 4.39 -13.72 8.10
CA ASP A 221 3.86 -15.03 7.76
C ASP A 221 2.38 -15.00 7.36
N VAL A 222 1.80 -16.19 7.09
CA VAL A 222 0.39 -16.34 6.69
C VAL A 222 -0.57 -15.79 7.75
N LYS A 223 -0.27 -15.92 9.05
CA LYS A 223 -1.14 -15.39 10.12
C LYS A 223 -1.12 -13.87 10.13
N SER A 224 0.06 -13.28 9.92
CA SER A 224 0.21 -11.82 9.80
C SER A 224 -0.62 -11.25 8.65
N VAL A 225 -0.49 -11.84 7.45
CA VAL A 225 -1.17 -11.34 6.24
C VAL A 225 -2.65 -11.71 6.18
N ALA A 226 -3.11 -12.70 6.97
CA ALA A 226 -4.52 -13.09 7.06
C ALA A 226 -5.37 -12.13 7.89
N VAL A 227 -4.76 -11.24 8.69
CA VAL A 227 -5.48 -10.26 9.52
C VAL A 227 -6.30 -9.33 8.61
N PRO A 228 -7.62 -9.15 8.85
CA PRO A 228 -8.48 -8.34 8.00
C PRO A 228 -7.99 -6.89 7.84
N GLU A 229 -7.45 -6.29 8.91
CA GLU A 229 -6.89 -4.95 8.88
C GLU A 229 -5.63 -4.88 8.02
N TYR A 230 -4.74 -5.88 8.09
CA TYR A 230 -3.58 -5.97 7.19
C TYR A 230 -4.00 -5.94 5.73
N ARG A 231 -4.96 -6.80 5.38
CA ARG A 231 -5.49 -6.93 4.01
C ARG A 231 -6.09 -5.62 3.50
N LYS A 232 -6.89 -4.96 4.33
CA LYS A 232 -7.48 -3.66 4.01
C LYS A 232 -6.40 -2.58 3.83
N ILE A 233 -5.47 -2.47 4.77
CA ILE A 233 -4.38 -1.48 4.75
C ILE A 233 -3.52 -1.64 3.50
N LEU A 234 -3.16 -2.87 3.13
CA LEU A 234 -2.32 -3.12 1.95
C LEU A 234 -2.99 -2.61 0.66
N VAL A 235 -4.28 -2.94 0.45
CA VAL A 235 -5.04 -2.49 -0.72
C VAL A 235 -5.15 -0.96 -0.72
N GLN A 236 -5.52 -0.36 0.40
CA GLN A 236 -5.65 1.10 0.54
C GLN A 236 -4.29 1.83 0.37
N SER A 237 -3.18 1.18 0.77
CA SER A 237 -1.83 1.70 0.54
C SER A 237 -1.47 1.76 -0.95
N ILE A 238 -1.80 0.71 -1.71
CA ILE A 238 -1.61 0.68 -3.17
C ILE A 238 -2.44 1.78 -3.84
N GLU A 239 -3.72 1.90 -3.48
CA GLU A 239 -4.62 2.92 -4.04
C GLU A 239 -4.16 4.35 -3.69
N TRP A 240 -3.71 4.58 -2.46
CA TRP A 240 -3.20 5.87 -2.03
C TRP A 240 -1.88 6.23 -2.74
N ALA A 241 -0.96 5.29 -2.85
CA ALA A 241 0.30 5.50 -3.56
C ALA A 241 0.07 5.83 -5.05
N ALA A 242 -0.98 5.26 -5.66
CA ALA A 242 -1.42 5.58 -7.02
C ALA A 242 -2.25 6.87 -7.15
N CYS A 243 -2.37 7.68 -6.12
CA CYS A 243 -3.22 8.88 -6.09
C CYS A 243 -4.72 8.62 -6.38
N ARG A 244 -5.25 7.48 -5.93
CA ARG A 244 -6.66 7.09 -6.09
C ARG A 244 -7.50 7.37 -4.84
N ARG A 245 -6.85 7.58 -3.68
CA ARG A 245 -7.42 7.95 -2.40
C ARG A 245 -6.91 9.28 -1.91
#